data_72ead721c59a6c5a5dbaab96b3e3e790
#
_entry.id   72ead721c59a6c5a5dbaab96b3e3e790
#
_cell.length_a   1.000
_cell.length_b   1.000
_cell.length_c   1.000
_cell.angle_alpha   90.00
_cell.angle_beta   90.00
_cell.angle_gamma   90.00
#
_symmetry.space_group_name_H-M   'P 1'
#
loop_
_entity.id
_entity.type
_entity.pdbx_description
1 polymer ?
#
loop_
_entity_poly.entity_id
_entity_poly.type
_entity_poly.pdbx_seq_one_letter_code
_entity_poly.pdbx_strand_id
1 'polypeptide(L)'
;MTRSKLIDLLAQRFPQYSRQDVDVSVKEIINGLSDAMTAGRRIEIRSFGSFVLKYRKERTGRNPRTGERVEIPGKRVLSFKASKEIRLQVNGDCADHIEPACRTNSGPSHSPNSAFTS
;
A
#
# COMPACT_ATOMS: atom_id res chain seq x y z
N MET A 1 12.92 2.40 -4.91
CA MET A 1 13.80 1.62 -4.01
C MET A 1 13.60 0.13 -4.22
N THR A 2 14.67 -0.59 -4.39
CA THR A 2 14.64 -2.04 -4.53
C THR A 2 15.04 -2.69 -3.21
N ARG A 3 14.82 -4.00 -3.09
CA ARG A 3 15.23 -4.75 -1.90
C ARG A 3 16.74 -4.64 -1.68
N SER A 4 17.51 -4.75 -2.75
CA SER A 4 18.98 -4.63 -2.67
C SER A 4 19.40 -3.26 -2.13
N LYS A 5 18.75 -2.22 -2.60
CA LYS A 5 19.02 -0.86 -2.13
C LYS A 5 18.68 -0.70 -0.65
N LEU A 6 17.59 -1.30 -0.22
CA LEU A 6 17.20 -1.28 1.17
C LEU A 6 18.25 -1.98 2.04
N ILE A 7 18.74 -3.13 1.59
CA ILE A 7 19.77 -3.89 2.31
C ILE A 7 21.06 -3.06 2.44
N ASP A 8 21.46 -2.38 1.37
CA ASP A 8 22.64 -1.51 1.40
C ASP A 8 22.50 -0.37 2.40
N LEU A 9 21.34 0.27 2.41
CA LEU A 9 21.07 1.36 3.35
C LEU A 9 21.09 0.87 4.81
N LEU A 10 20.49 -0.29 5.07
CA LEU A 10 20.49 -0.87 6.41
C LEU A 10 21.88 -1.28 6.83
N ALA A 11 22.67 -1.86 5.93
CA ALA A 11 24.05 -2.22 6.23
C ALA A 11 24.91 -1.01 6.61
N GLN A 12 24.67 0.09 5.95
CA GLN A 12 25.34 1.36 6.28
C GLN A 12 24.92 1.90 7.65
N ARG A 13 23.64 1.75 7.97
CA ARG A 13 23.09 2.24 9.24
C ARG A 13 23.52 1.40 10.43
N PHE A 14 23.74 0.12 10.21
CA PHE A 14 24.14 -0.84 11.23
C PHE A 14 25.47 -1.49 10.88
N PRO A 15 26.57 -0.75 10.97
CA PRO A 15 27.88 -1.28 10.58
C PRO A 15 28.39 -2.43 11.46
N GLN A 16 27.81 -2.62 12.62
CA GLN A 16 28.15 -3.72 13.52
C GLN A 16 27.72 -5.10 12.98
N TYR A 17 26.82 -5.12 12.00
CA TYR A 17 26.36 -6.36 11.36
C TYR A 17 26.96 -6.48 9.98
N SER A 18 27.24 -7.71 9.57
CA SER A 18 27.70 -7.95 8.21
C SER A 18 26.56 -7.72 7.22
N ARG A 19 26.92 -7.37 5.98
CA ARG A 19 25.93 -7.21 4.93
C ARG A 19 25.11 -8.50 4.74
N GLN A 20 25.73 -9.63 4.92
CA GLN A 20 25.09 -10.93 4.79
C GLN A 20 24.01 -11.14 5.86
N ASP A 21 24.31 -10.74 7.10
CA ASP A 21 23.35 -10.82 8.21
C ASP A 21 22.14 -9.92 7.94
N VAL A 22 22.37 -8.73 7.44
CA VAL A 22 21.31 -7.80 7.08
C VAL A 22 20.46 -8.37 5.94
N ASP A 23 21.08 -8.96 4.93
CA ASP A 23 20.37 -9.56 3.81
C ASP A 23 19.44 -10.68 4.27
N VAL A 24 19.93 -11.57 5.12
CA VAL A 24 19.13 -12.66 5.67
C VAL A 24 17.97 -12.12 6.49
N SER A 25 18.24 -11.14 7.35
CA SER A 25 17.21 -10.54 8.19
C SER A 25 16.09 -9.90 7.36
N VAL A 26 16.45 -9.15 6.33
CA VAL A 26 15.46 -8.52 5.44
C VAL A 26 14.63 -9.58 4.71
N LYS A 27 15.28 -10.63 4.22
CA LYS A 27 14.58 -11.73 3.55
C LYS A 27 13.57 -12.40 4.47
N GLU A 28 13.97 -12.68 5.69
CA GLU A 28 13.11 -13.33 6.67
C GLU A 28 11.89 -12.46 7.02
N ILE A 29 12.10 -11.16 7.20
CA ILE A 29 10.99 -10.24 7.45
C ILE A 29 10.00 -10.24 6.29
N ILE A 30 10.49 -10.11 5.08
CA ILE A 30 9.64 -10.06 3.88
C ILE A 30 8.91 -11.39 3.68
N ASN A 31 9.59 -12.50 3.87
CA ASN A 31 8.97 -13.82 3.77
C ASN A 31 7.87 -14.00 4.81
N GLY A 32 8.14 -13.61 6.05
CA GLY A 32 7.13 -13.66 7.10
C GLY A 32 5.88 -12.85 6.79
N LEU A 33 6.07 -11.66 6.24
CA LEU A 33 4.96 -10.82 5.82
C LEU A 33 4.18 -11.48 4.65
N SER A 34 4.90 -12.04 3.69
CA SER A 34 4.29 -12.71 2.54
C SER A 34 3.46 -13.92 2.98
N ASP A 35 4.00 -14.72 3.89
CA ASP A 35 3.31 -15.90 4.40
C ASP A 35 2.03 -15.50 5.17
N ALA A 36 2.11 -14.47 5.99
CA ALA A 36 0.96 -13.97 6.71
C ALA A 36 -0.13 -13.46 5.76
N MET A 37 0.24 -12.74 4.72
CA MET A 37 -0.71 -12.26 3.73
C MET A 37 -1.33 -13.40 2.93
N THR A 38 -0.54 -14.40 2.57
CA THR A 38 -1.03 -15.58 1.86
C THR A 38 -2.03 -16.36 2.70
N ALA A 39 -1.82 -16.40 4.01
CA ALA A 39 -2.73 -17.04 4.94
C ALA A 39 -4.01 -16.23 5.19
N GLY A 40 -4.11 -15.03 4.63
CA GLY A 40 -5.29 -14.19 4.79
C GLY A 40 -5.29 -13.35 6.06
N ARG A 41 -4.15 -13.25 6.73
CA ARG A 41 -4.04 -12.46 7.96
C ARG A 41 -3.89 -10.98 7.66
N ARG A 42 -4.45 -10.18 8.52
CA ARG A 42 -4.22 -8.75 8.49
C ARG A 42 -2.87 -8.46 9.13
N ILE A 43 -2.08 -7.63 8.46
CA ILE A 43 -0.80 -7.18 9.00
C ILE A 43 -0.94 -5.70 9.36
N GLU A 44 -0.60 -5.38 10.58
CA GLU A 44 -0.64 -4.01 11.05
C GLU A 44 0.71 -3.64 11.63
N ILE A 45 1.36 -2.66 11.01
CA ILE A 45 2.65 -2.16 11.44
C ILE A 45 2.42 -0.75 11.97
N ARG A 46 2.66 -0.58 13.27
CA ARG A 46 2.44 0.71 13.91
C ARG A 46 3.32 1.78 13.26
N SER A 47 2.76 2.95 13.06
CA SER A 47 3.41 4.10 12.44
C SER A 47 3.77 3.92 10.96
N PHE A 48 3.44 2.78 10.36
CA PHE A 48 3.71 2.55 8.95
C PHE A 48 2.42 2.37 8.15
N GLY A 49 1.62 1.40 8.50
CA GLY A 49 0.37 1.13 7.81
C GLY A 49 -0.15 -0.27 8.06
N SER A 50 -1.15 -0.64 7.30
CA SER A 50 -1.73 -1.96 7.41
C SER A 50 -1.97 -2.58 6.03
N PHE A 51 -1.79 -3.89 5.96
CA PHE A 51 -2.09 -4.70 4.78
C PHE A 51 -3.31 -5.54 5.07
N VAL A 52 -4.31 -5.46 4.21
CA VAL A 52 -5.56 -6.19 4.38
C VAL A 52 -5.91 -6.85 3.05
N LEU A 53 -6.36 -8.09 3.12
CA LEU A 53 -6.91 -8.79 1.96
C LEU A 53 -8.38 -8.45 1.83
N LYS A 54 -8.76 -8.02 0.64
CA LYS A 54 -10.15 -7.77 0.29
C LYS A 54 -10.58 -8.73 -0.79
N TYR A 55 -11.77 -9.26 -0.63
CA TYR A 55 -12.36 -10.10 -1.67
C TYR A 55 -13.20 -9.23 -2.60
N ARG A 56 -12.91 -9.29 -3.87
CA ARG A 56 -13.72 -8.63 -4.90
C ARG A 56 -14.58 -9.66 -5.59
N LYS A 57 -15.87 -9.41 -5.58
CA LYS A 57 -16.84 -10.30 -6.23
C LYS A 57 -16.61 -10.34 -7.73
N GLU A 58 -17.04 -11.43 -8.34
CA GLU A 58 -17.09 -11.52 -9.78
C GLU A 58 -17.99 -10.40 -10.34
N ARG A 59 -17.62 -9.91 -11.47
CA ARG A 59 -18.38 -8.85 -12.15
C ARG A 59 -18.23 -8.99 -13.65
N THR A 60 -19.16 -8.36 -14.37
CA THR A 60 -19.08 -8.29 -15.81
C THR A 60 -18.38 -6.99 -16.19
N GLY A 61 -17.32 -7.08 -16.94
CA GLY A 61 -16.62 -5.93 -17.48
C GLY A 61 -16.74 -5.91 -18.99
N ARG A 62 -16.17 -4.88 -19.60
CA ARG A 62 -16.06 -4.81 -21.06
C ARG A 62 -14.59 -4.71 -21.45
N ASN A 63 -14.26 -5.41 -22.51
CA ASN A 63 -12.93 -5.31 -23.09
C ASN A 63 -12.83 -3.94 -23.79
N PRO A 64 -11.88 -3.08 -23.37
CA PRO A 64 -11.76 -1.74 -23.97
C PRO A 64 -11.34 -1.77 -25.44
N ARG A 65 -10.80 -2.89 -25.93
CA ARG A 65 -10.41 -3.00 -27.34
C ARG A 65 -11.57 -3.37 -28.26
N THR A 66 -12.39 -4.30 -27.81
CA THR A 66 -13.45 -4.87 -28.66
C THR A 66 -14.85 -4.50 -28.20
N GLY A 67 -15.00 -4.03 -26.98
CA GLY A 67 -16.30 -3.73 -26.42
C GLY A 67 -17.10 -4.94 -25.98
N GLU A 68 -16.53 -6.13 -26.08
CA GLU A 68 -17.19 -7.37 -25.68
C GLU A 68 -17.33 -7.46 -24.17
N ARG A 69 -18.39 -8.12 -23.74
CA ARG A 69 -18.57 -8.43 -22.34
C ARG A 69 -17.62 -9.53 -21.93
N VAL A 70 -16.90 -9.30 -20.85
CA VAL A 70 -16.00 -10.28 -20.28
C VAL A 70 -16.38 -10.50 -18.83
N GLU A 71 -16.49 -11.75 -18.42
CA GLU A 71 -16.71 -12.07 -17.03
C GLU A 71 -15.39 -12.01 -16.29
N ILE A 72 -15.36 -11.22 -15.25
CA ILE A 72 -14.18 -11.09 -14.39
C ILE A 72 -14.44 -11.91 -13.15
N PRO A 73 -13.66 -12.99 -12.91
CA PRO A 73 -13.88 -13.84 -11.75
C PRO A 73 -13.58 -13.10 -10.46
N GLY A 74 -14.20 -13.54 -9.38
CA GLY A 74 -13.92 -13.03 -8.06
C GLY A 74 -12.46 -13.29 -7.70
N LYS A 75 -11.84 -12.37 -7.01
CA LYS A 75 -10.44 -12.51 -6.60
C LYS A 75 -10.17 -11.81 -5.29
N ARG A 76 -9.10 -12.23 -4.65
CA ARG A 76 -8.59 -11.54 -3.48
C ARG A 76 -7.58 -10.48 -3.92
N VAL A 77 -7.69 -9.31 -3.34
CA VAL A 77 -6.80 -8.20 -3.65
C VAL A 77 -6.16 -7.72 -2.35
N LEU A 78 -4.87 -7.55 -2.39
CA LEU A 78 -4.15 -6.99 -1.26
C LEU A 78 -4.29 -5.47 -1.30
N SER A 79 -4.68 -4.89 -0.16
CA SER A 79 -4.83 -3.45 -0.02
C SER A 79 -3.91 -2.95 1.07
N PHE A 80 -3.15 -1.92 0.78
CA PHE A 80 -2.31 -1.25 1.75
C PHE A 80 -2.92 0.09 2.14
N LYS A 81 -3.00 0.35 3.43
CA LYS A 81 -3.47 1.62 3.95
C LYS A 81 -2.37 2.22 4.82
N ALA A 82 -1.88 3.36 4.42
CA ALA A 82 -0.81 4.04 5.15
C ALA A 82 -1.31 4.55 6.50
N SER A 83 -0.42 4.59 7.47
CA SER A 83 -0.72 5.17 8.77
C SER A 83 -0.88 6.68 8.67
N LYS A 84 -1.45 7.27 9.70
CA LYS A 84 -1.61 8.71 9.78
C LYS A 84 -0.26 9.43 9.65
N GLU A 85 0.75 8.90 10.29
CA GLU A 85 2.09 9.50 10.28
C GLU A 85 2.69 9.52 8.87
N ILE A 86 2.62 8.39 8.17
CA ILE A 86 3.12 8.31 6.80
C ILE A 86 2.33 9.23 5.87
N ARG A 87 1.01 9.27 6.03
CA ARG A 87 0.17 10.14 5.20
C ARG A 87 0.50 11.61 5.41
N LEU A 88 0.77 12.01 6.65
CA LEU A 88 1.15 13.38 6.95
C LEU A 88 2.50 13.75 6.33
N GLN A 89 3.47 12.85 6.40
CA GLN A 89 4.78 13.07 5.79
C GLN A 89 4.68 13.22 4.27
N VAL A 90 3.94 12.34 3.63
CA VAL A 90 3.75 12.38 2.19
C VAL A 90 2.96 13.61 1.77
N ASN A 91 1.92 13.97 2.51
CA ASN A 91 1.11 15.14 2.20
C ASN A 91 1.86 16.45 2.42
N GLY A 92 2.81 16.46 3.33
CA GLY A 92 3.69 17.61 3.49
C GLY A 92 4.47 17.90 2.22
N ASP A 93 5.03 16.88 1.64
CA ASP A 93 5.71 17.02 0.35
C ASP A 93 4.73 17.35 -0.77
N CYS A 94 3.56 16.74 -0.71
CA CYS A 94 2.50 16.96 -1.67
C CYS A 94 2.02 18.41 -1.72
N ALA A 95 1.95 19.04 -0.57
CA ALA A 95 1.50 20.41 -0.48
C ALA A 95 2.36 21.38 -1.30
N ASP A 96 3.61 21.04 -1.48
CA ASP A 96 4.53 21.88 -2.24
C ASP A 96 4.51 21.58 -3.74
N HIS A 97 4.28 20.32 -4.14
CA HIS A 97 4.52 19.92 -5.52
C HIS A 97 3.34 19.26 -6.22
N ILE A 98 2.51 18.53 -5.52
CA ILE A 98 1.50 17.69 -6.14
C ILE A 98 0.13 17.98 -5.57
N GLU A 99 -0.17 19.22 -5.46
CA GLU A 99 -1.44 19.68 -4.95
C GLU A 99 -2.67 19.06 -5.59
N PRO A 100 -2.75 19.01 -6.93
CA PRO A 100 -3.95 18.47 -7.57
C PRO A 100 -4.24 17.02 -7.20
N ALA A 101 -3.21 16.21 -7.10
CA ALA A 101 -3.38 14.80 -6.75
C ALA A 101 -3.88 14.64 -5.32
N CYS A 102 -3.43 15.50 -4.42
CA CYS A 102 -3.86 15.46 -3.05
C CYS A 102 -5.31 15.89 -2.89
N ARG A 103 -5.74 16.82 -3.70
CA ARG A 103 -7.12 17.28 -3.66
C ARG A 103 -8.10 16.23 -4.11
N THR A 104 -7.77 15.45 -5.10
CA THR A 104 -8.69 14.44 -5.60
C THR A 104 -9.05 13.42 -4.54
N ASN A 105 -8.16 13.18 -3.62
CA ASN A 105 -8.42 12.25 -2.53
C ASN A 105 -9.35 12.82 -1.48
N SER A 106 -9.34 14.12 -1.31
CA SER A 106 -10.21 14.75 -0.33
C SER A 106 -11.55 15.10 -0.93
N GLY A 107 -11.65 15.02 -2.18
CA GLY A 107 -12.87 15.30 -2.88
C GLY A 107 -14.00 14.43 -2.46
N PRO A 108 -14.90 14.40 -2.54
CA PRO A 108 -16.08 13.68 -2.24
C PRO A 108 -16.75 14.01 -0.97
N SER A 109 -16.33 14.45 -0.95
CA SER A 109 -16.98 14.55 -0.41
C SER A 109 -17.53 15.04 0.12
N HIS A 110 -17.28 15.10 0.38
CA HIS A 110 -17.85 15.63 0.75
C HIS A 110 -18.52 15.88 0.79
N SER A 111 -18.55 15.77 0.91
CA SER A 111 -19.33 16.10 0.97
C SER A 111 -19.93 16.31 1.24
N PRO A 112 -20.13 16.33 1.39
CA PRO A 112 -20.86 16.72 1.68
C PRO A 112 -21.32 16.71 2.30
N ASN A 113 -21.37 16.56 2.65
CA ASN A 113 -21.79 16.80 3.24
C ASN A 113 -22.07 17.00 3.66
N SER A 114 -21.86 16.97 3.79
CA SER A 114 -22.12 17.40 4.17
C SER A 114 -22.56 17.72 4.39
N ALA A 115 -22.55 17.82 4.49
CA ALA A 115 -23.04 18.36 4.68
C ALA A 115 -23.66 18.45 5.00
N PHE A 116 -23.94 18.25 5.28
CA PHE A 116 -24.50 18.55 5.63
C PHE A 116 -24.81 18.74 6.13
N THR A 117 -24.66 18.51 6.23
CA THR A 117 -25.00 18.85 6.73
C THR A 117 -25.21 19.15 7.06
N SER A 118 -25.24 19.12 7.18
CA SER A 118 -25.52 19.56 7.42
C SER A 118 -25.73 19.87 7.70
#